data_b8e98db21810c4cab8149acb25bc5e4c
#
_entry.id   b8e98db21810c4cab8149acb25bc5e4c
#
_cell.length_a   1.000
_cell.length_b   1.000
_cell.length_c   1.000
_cell.angle_alpha   90.00
_cell.angle_beta   90.00
_cell.angle_gamma   90.00
#
_symmetry.space_group_name_H-M   'P 1'
#
loop_
_entity.id
_entity.type
_entity.pdbx_description
1 polymer ?
#
loop_
_entity_poly.entity_id
_entity_poly.type
_entity_poly.pdbx_seq_one_letter_code
_entity_poly.pdbx_strand_id
1 'polypeptide(L)'
;MENAMNRTRIFLRNKAAVLTAVILIDLLVPYAVTATVTGRIEQNVSESVIQGRKVIIQYKNATQAVDLNQFIVMVLAARFDKSQEIEVLKAESVMVRTDIYRVMGAAMQADSTSLGLEFFTEKQMKASWQENYESNYALIADCVASTGSSVLMYQNAYIEAKYTAVSAGKTLSGSEISRSEEHTSELQSPQ
;
A
#
# COMPACT_ATOMS: atom_id res chain seq x y z
N MET A 1 27.76 55.92 -33.73
CA MET A 1 26.38 55.43 -33.51
C MET A 1 26.32 53.94 -33.14
N GLU A 2 27.15 53.10 -33.67
CA GLU A 2 27.18 51.65 -33.48
C GLU A 2 27.47 51.18 -32.02
N ASN A 3 28.35 51.88 -31.31
CA ASN A 3 28.70 51.59 -29.94
C ASN A 3 27.58 51.84 -28.90
N ALA A 4 26.70 52.80 -29.16
CA ALA A 4 25.54 53.08 -28.28
C ALA A 4 24.45 52.02 -28.45
N MET A 5 24.22 51.55 -29.66
CA MET A 5 23.22 50.52 -29.97
C MET A 5 23.63 49.13 -29.45
N ASN A 6 24.91 48.83 -29.40
CA ASN A 6 25.42 47.59 -28.84
C ASN A 6 25.34 47.57 -27.31
N ARG A 7 25.56 48.69 -26.63
CA ARG A 7 25.39 48.79 -25.15
C ARG A 7 23.94 48.64 -24.74
N THR A 8 22.98 49.20 -25.49
CA THR A 8 21.56 49.05 -25.20
C THR A 8 21.06 47.62 -25.42
N ARG A 9 21.54 46.91 -26.43
CA ARG A 9 21.23 45.51 -26.67
C ARG A 9 21.75 44.59 -25.56
N ILE A 10 22.96 44.83 -25.09
CA ILE A 10 23.54 44.04 -23.96
C ILE A 10 22.78 44.33 -22.68
N PHE A 11 22.38 45.57 -22.42
CA PHE A 11 21.63 45.94 -21.22
C PHE A 11 20.20 45.34 -21.21
N LEU A 12 19.49 45.35 -22.36
CA LEU A 12 18.20 44.72 -22.52
C LEU A 12 18.28 43.19 -22.37
N ARG A 13 19.31 42.58 -22.92
CA ARG A 13 19.53 41.11 -22.82
C ARG A 13 19.79 40.68 -21.37
N ASN A 14 20.56 41.45 -20.62
CA ASN A 14 20.80 41.15 -19.20
C ASN A 14 19.54 41.37 -18.36
N LYS A 15 18.75 42.37 -18.61
CA LYS A 15 17.46 42.56 -17.90
C LYS A 15 16.45 41.44 -18.22
N ALA A 16 16.37 41.01 -19.46
CA ALA A 16 15.51 39.90 -19.86
C ALA A 16 15.95 38.59 -19.19
N ALA A 17 17.27 38.35 -19.15
CA ALA A 17 17.84 37.16 -18.47
C ALA A 17 17.59 37.15 -16.95
N VAL A 18 17.66 38.33 -16.30
CA VAL A 18 17.33 38.44 -14.87
C VAL A 18 15.83 38.20 -14.65
N LEU A 19 14.97 38.73 -15.51
CA LEU A 19 13.51 38.58 -15.39
C LEU A 19 13.08 37.10 -15.58
N THR A 20 13.68 36.41 -16.55
CA THR A 20 13.45 34.97 -16.74
C THR A 20 13.98 34.13 -15.58
N ALA A 21 15.12 34.49 -15.00
CA ALA A 21 15.66 33.79 -13.82
C ALA A 21 14.76 33.96 -12.59
N VAL A 22 14.22 35.15 -12.36
CA VAL A 22 13.26 35.41 -11.26
C VAL A 22 11.99 34.59 -11.43
N ILE A 23 11.41 34.58 -12.63
CA ILE A 23 10.19 33.78 -12.92
C ILE A 23 10.46 32.27 -12.72
N LEU A 24 11.64 31.78 -13.14
CA LEU A 24 12.01 30.39 -12.93
C LEU A 24 12.17 30.03 -11.44
N ILE A 25 12.74 30.93 -10.66
CA ILE A 25 12.90 30.74 -9.22
C ILE A 25 11.53 30.72 -8.53
N ASP A 26 10.63 31.67 -8.86
CA ASP A 26 9.28 31.75 -8.29
C ASP A 26 8.43 30.53 -8.60
N LEU A 27 8.67 29.86 -9.73
CA LEU A 27 7.97 28.62 -10.12
C LEU A 27 8.63 27.36 -9.52
N LEU A 28 9.96 27.28 -9.50
CA LEU A 28 10.71 26.10 -9.06
C LEU A 28 10.77 25.96 -7.53
N VAL A 29 10.87 27.07 -6.80
CA VAL A 29 10.99 27.00 -5.34
C VAL A 29 9.74 26.42 -4.68
N PRO A 30 8.49 26.86 -4.94
CA PRO A 30 7.31 26.25 -4.34
C PRO A 30 7.14 24.80 -4.78
N TYR A 31 7.45 24.46 -6.02
CA TYR A 31 7.40 23.08 -6.50
C TYR A 31 8.43 22.18 -5.77
N ALA A 32 9.66 22.63 -5.63
CA ALA A 32 10.72 21.89 -4.92
C ALA A 32 10.39 21.74 -3.42
N VAL A 33 9.87 22.78 -2.79
CA VAL A 33 9.44 22.73 -1.38
C VAL A 33 8.27 21.77 -1.21
N THR A 34 7.26 21.83 -2.07
CA THR A 34 6.11 20.92 -2.00
C THR A 34 6.54 19.48 -2.22
N ALA A 35 7.34 19.21 -3.25
CA ALA A 35 7.82 17.87 -3.57
C ALA A 35 8.70 17.27 -2.44
N THR A 36 9.56 18.08 -1.81
CA THR A 36 10.43 17.61 -0.72
C THR A 36 9.68 17.47 0.61
N VAL A 37 8.75 18.36 0.91
CA VAL A 37 7.97 18.31 2.17
C VAL A 37 6.94 17.21 2.10
N THR A 38 6.14 17.12 1.04
CA THR A 38 5.12 16.08 0.90
C THR A 38 5.74 14.68 0.81
N GLY A 39 6.75 14.49 -0.04
CA GLY A 39 7.42 13.20 -0.16
C GLY A 39 8.19 12.76 1.09
N ARG A 40 8.80 13.69 1.84
CA ARG A 40 9.50 13.36 3.10
C ARG A 40 8.55 13.10 4.27
N ILE A 41 7.44 13.83 4.36
CA ILE A 41 6.48 13.63 5.45
C ILE A 41 5.78 12.29 5.26
N GLU A 42 5.33 11.97 4.06
CA GLU A 42 4.70 10.68 3.80
C GLU A 42 5.66 9.50 3.99
N GLN A 43 6.90 9.59 3.51
CA GLN A 43 7.88 8.52 3.69
C GLN A 43 8.33 8.35 5.14
N ASN A 44 8.64 9.43 5.87
CA ASN A 44 9.17 9.31 7.22
C ASN A 44 8.12 8.89 8.26
N VAL A 45 6.86 9.32 8.12
CA VAL A 45 5.79 8.89 9.05
C VAL A 45 5.37 7.46 8.75
N SER A 46 5.37 7.04 7.48
CA SER A 46 4.99 5.69 7.12
C SER A 46 6.08 4.66 7.38
N GLU A 47 7.34 4.96 7.07
CA GLU A 47 8.45 4.02 7.30
C GLU A 47 8.71 3.76 8.79
N SER A 48 8.67 4.77 9.65
CA SER A 48 8.92 4.59 11.08
C SER A 48 7.83 3.82 11.82
N VAL A 49 6.59 3.88 11.35
CA VAL A 49 5.45 3.13 11.93
C VAL A 49 5.35 1.72 11.37
N ILE A 50 5.82 1.49 10.14
CA ILE A 50 5.80 0.18 9.47
C ILE A 50 7.04 -0.65 9.83
N GLN A 51 8.22 0.00 9.96
CA GLN A 51 9.46 -0.68 10.32
C GLN A 51 9.37 -1.20 11.76
N GLY A 52 9.04 -2.48 11.88
CA GLY A 52 9.06 -3.18 13.15
C GLY A 52 7.83 -4.01 13.47
N ARG A 53 6.71 -3.84 12.76
CA ARG A 53 5.55 -4.74 12.96
C ARG A 53 5.83 -6.10 12.34
N LYS A 54 5.55 -7.15 13.11
CA LYS A 54 5.82 -8.54 12.71
C LYS A 54 4.59 -9.40 12.89
N VAL A 55 4.46 -10.40 12.03
CA VAL A 55 3.46 -11.45 12.18
C VAL A 55 4.18 -12.74 12.57
N ILE A 56 3.70 -13.36 13.62
CA ILE A 56 4.22 -14.65 14.11
C ILE A 56 3.48 -15.75 13.38
N ILE A 57 4.18 -16.48 12.53
CA ILE A 57 3.66 -17.66 11.85
C ILE A 57 4.07 -18.91 12.58
N GLN A 58 3.11 -19.80 12.83
CA GLN A 58 3.38 -21.13 13.36
C GLN A 58 3.40 -22.12 12.19
N TYR A 59 4.53 -22.79 12.03
CA TYR A 59 4.69 -23.81 11.00
C TYR A 59 5.20 -25.10 11.63
N LYS A 60 4.33 -26.13 11.68
CA LYS A 60 4.61 -27.41 12.34
C LYS A 60 5.05 -27.21 13.80
N ASN A 61 6.36 -27.28 14.07
CA ASN A 61 6.94 -27.14 15.41
C ASN A 61 7.87 -25.92 15.53
N ALA A 62 7.84 -25.01 14.55
CA ALA A 62 8.66 -23.79 14.53
C ALA A 62 7.79 -22.55 14.47
N THR A 63 8.19 -21.54 15.23
CA THR A 63 7.58 -20.21 15.22
C THR A 63 8.55 -19.26 14.53
N GLN A 64 8.07 -18.55 13.53
CA GLN A 64 8.87 -17.59 12.77
C GLN A 64 8.21 -16.22 12.81
N ALA A 65 8.98 -15.18 13.14
CA ALA A 65 8.55 -13.79 13.02
C ALA A 65 8.85 -13.29 11.60
N VAL A 66 7.81 -12.89 10.90
CA VAL A 66 7.87 -12.39 9.52
C VAL A 66 7.55 -10.89 9.52
N ASP A 67 8.25 -10.13 8.70
CA ASP A 67 7.91 -8.71 8.48
C ASP A 67 6.50 -8.55 7.92
N LEU A 68 5.83 -7.45 8.29
CA LEU A 68 4.45 -7.22 7.89
C LEU A 68 4.26 -7.21 6.37
N ASN A 69 5.12 -6.52 5.62
CA ASN A 69 4.99 -6.48 4.16
C ASN A 69 5.24 -7.85 3.54
N GLN A 70 6.20 -8.61 4.06
CA GLN A 70 6.41 -9.99 3.64
C GLN A 70 5.21 -10.88 3.94
N PHE A 71 4.54 -10.71 5.09
CA PHE A 71 3.31 -11.44 5.39
C PHE A 71 2.17 -11.06 4.44
N ILE A 72 2.03 -9.77 4.07
CA ILE A 72 1.06 -9.34 3.06
C ILE A 72 1.33 -10.03 1.72
N VAL A 73 2.60 -10.13 1.28
CA VAL A 73 2.96 -10.88 0.06
C VAL A 73 2.51 -12.34 0.17
N MET A 74 2.70 -12.99 1.32
CA MET A 74 2.28 -14.37 1.55
C MET A 74 0.76 -14.55 1.47
N VAL A 75 -0.01 -13.57 1.98
CA VAL A 75 -1.49 -13.57 1.91
C VAL A 75 -1.96 -13.37 0.47
N LEU A 76 -1.40 -12.39 -0.24
CA LEU A 76 -1.73 -12.17 -1.64
C LEU A 76 -1.36 -13.36 -2.52
N ALA A 77 -0.25 -14.02 -2.23
CA ALA A 77 0.18 -15.22 -2.94
C ALA A 77 -0.83 -16.38 -2.87
N ALA A 78 -1.57 -16.51 -1.77
CA ALA A 78 -2.60 -17.53 -1.63
C ALA A 78 -3.84 -17.26 -2.51
N ARG A 79 -4.04 -16.02 -2.95
CA ARG A 79 -5.17 -15.58 -3.78
C ARG A 79 -4.77 -15.21 -5.19
N PHE A 80 -3.47 -15.25 -5.50
CA PHE A 80 -2.93 -14.74 -6.76
C PHE A 80 -3.36 -15.55 -7.97
N ASP A 81 -3.94 -14.86 -8.95
CA ASP A 81 -4.18 -15.33 -10.30
C ASP A 81 -3.37 -14.48 -11.30
N LYS A 82 -2.70 -15.13 -12.24
CA LYS A 82 -1.90 -14.46 -13.29
C LYS A 82 -2.71 -13.54 -14.20
N SER A 83 -4.02 -13.73 -14.28
CA SER A 83 -4.92 -12.86 -15.06
C SER A 83 -5.28 -11.57 -14.31
N GLN A 84 -4.87 -11.45 -13.05
CA GLN A 84 -5.22 -10.32 -12.20
C GLN A 84 -4.44 -9.07 -12.58
N GLU A 85 -5.15 -7.96 -12.71
CA GLU A 85 -4.54 -6.66 -13.02
C GLU A 85 -3.70 -6.13 -11.85
N ILE A 86 -2.59 -5.46 -12.16
CA ILE A 86 -1.65 -4.90 -11.16
C ILE A 86 -2.36 -3.98 -10.16
N GLU A 87 -3.30 -3.17 -10.62
CA GLU A 87 -4.04 -2.24 -9.76
C GLU A 87 -4.97 -2.98 -8.78
N VAL A 88 -5.46 -4.16 -9.15
CA VAL A 88 -6.23 -5.03 -8.24
C VAL A 88 -5.32 -5.57 -7.13
N LEU A 89 -4.13 -6.06 -7.46
CA LEU A 89 -3.13 -6.52 -6.49
C LEU A 89 -2.73 -5.40 -5.51
N LYS A 90 -2.55 -4.18 -6.01
CA LYS A 90 -2.29 -3.00 -5.16
C LYS A 90 -3.47 -2.71 -4.23
N ALA A 91 -4.70 -2.72 -4.74
CA ALA A 91 -5.89 -2.53 -3.93
C ALA A 91 -6.02 -3.61 -2.83
N GLU A 92 -5.82 -4.87 -3.19
CA GLU A 92 -5.82 -5.98 -2.24
C GLU A 92 -4.73 -5.83 -1.17
N SER A 93 -3.53 -5.35 -1.53
CA SER A 93 -2.46 -5.11 -0.55
C SER A 93 -2.86 -4.07 0.50
N VAL A 94 -3.56 -3.01 0.09
CA VAL A 94 -4.11 -1.99 1.00
C VAL A 94 -5.20 -2.58 1.90
N MET A 95 -6.08 -3.42 1.35
CA MET A 95 -7.15 -4.09 2.11
C MET A 95 -6.58 -5.04 3.16
N VAL A 96 -5.67 -5.93 2.76
CA VAL A 96 -5.01 -6.89 3.66
C VAL A 96 -4.26 -6.16 4.78
N ARG A 97 -3.52 -5.09 4.44
CA ARG A 97 -2.83 -4.25 5.43
C ARG A 97 -3.80 -3.63 6.42
N THR A 98 -4.93 -3.14 5.94
CA THR A 98 -5.97 -2.54 6.77
C THR A 98 -6.54 -3.56 7.76
N ASP A 99 -6.85 -4.77 7.31
CA ASP A 99 -7.37 -5.84 8.18
C ASP A 99 -6.34 -6.25 9.24
N ILE A 100 -5.07 -6.36 8.86
CA ILE A 100 -4.00 -6.66 9.81
C ILE A 100 -3.90 -5.55 10.87
N TYR A 101 -3.88 -4.28 10.45
CA TYR A 101 -3.83 -3.16 11.41
C TYR A 101 -5.06 -3.07 12.30
N ARG A 102 -6.23 -3.39 11.78
CA ARG A 102 -7.47 -3.44 12.56
C ARG A 102 -7.39 -4.47 13.70
N VAL A 103 -6.87 -5.65 13.41
CA VAL A 103 -6.70 -6.71 14.41
C VAL A 103 -5.53 -6.43 15.36
N MET A 104 -4.40 -5.97 14.84
CA MET A 104 -3.22 -5.66 15.66
C MET A 104 -3.42 -4.46 16.59
N GLY A 105 -4.21 -3.47 16.17
CA GLY A 105 -4.33 -2.21 16.90
C GLY A 105 -2.98 -1.55 17.13
N ALA A 106 -2.65 -1.28 18.39
CA ALA A 106 -1.36 -0.70 18.79
C ALA A 106 -0.22 -1.73 18.94
N ALA A 107 -0.51 -3.03 18.86
CA ALA A 107 0.48 -4.07 19.05
C ALA A 107 1.52 -4.08 17.91
N MET A 108 2.76 -4.40 18.26
CA MET A 108 3.86 -4.53 17.30
C MET A 108 3.97 -5.94 16.72
N GLN A 109 3.25 -6.90 17.29
CA GLN A 109 3.23 -8.29 16.84
C GLN A 109 1.82 -8.86 16.95
N ALA A 110 1.47 -9.77 16.03
CA ALA A 110 0.24 -10.57 16.09
C ALA A 110 0.52 -11.99 15.60
N ASP A 111 -0.22 -12.96 16.11
CA ASP A 111 -0.20 -14.32 15.59
C ASP A 111 -1.02 -14.41 14.28
N SER A 112 -0.51 -15.14 13.29
CA SER A 112 -1.20 -15.36 12.03
C SER A 112 -2.58 -16.00 12.22
N THR A 113 -2.75 -16.81 13.25
CA THR A 113 -4.03 -17.42 13.62
C THR A 113 -5.07 -16.39 14.06
N SER A 114 -4.65 -15.35 14.80
CA SER A 114 -5.55 -14.28 15.24
C SER A 114 -5.98 -13.35 14.10
N LEU A 115 -5.20 -13.31 13.02
CA LEU A 115 -5.53 -12.52 11.82
C LEU A 115 -6.60 -13.19 10.95
N GLY A 116 -6.75 -14.52 11.04
CA GLY A 116 -7.73 -15.27 10.24
C GLY A 116 -7.51 -15.20 8.73
N LEU A 117 -6.29 -14.86 8.30
CA LEU A 117 -5.93 -14.69 6.89
C LEU A 117 -5.24 -15.96 6.37
N GLU A 118 -5.71 -16.48 5.24
CA GLU A 118 -5.00 -17.54 4.52
C GLU A 118 -3.74 -16.98 3.88
N PHE A 119 -2.65 -17.74 3.94
CA PHE A 119 -1.37 -17.34 3.36
C PHE A 119 -0.59 -18.54 2.84
N PHE A 120 0.25 -18.33 1.85
CA PHE A 120 1.21 -19.31 1.36
C PHE A 120 2.59 -19.08 1.99
N THR A 121 3.18 -20.16 2.48
CA THR A 121 4.61 -20.18 2.82
C THR A 121 5.45 -20.16 1.55
N GLU A 122 6.74 -19.80 1.66
CA GLU A 122 7.67 -19.83 0.53
C GLU A 122 7.67 -21.18 -0.20
N LYS A 123 7.63 -22.27 0.58
CA LYS A 123 7.55 -23.63 0.04
C LYS A 123 6.28 -23.86 -0.80
N GLN A 124 5.15 -23.37 -0.34
CA GLN A 124 3.87 -23.46 -1.06
C GLN A 124 3.87 -22.60 -2.32
N MET A 125 4.42 -21.38 -2.25
CA MET A 125 4.57 -20.51 -3.42
C MET A 125 5.46 -21.16 -4.49
N LYS A 126 6.61 -21.72 -4.09
CA LYS A 126 7.50 -22.45 -5.02
C LYS A 126 6.83 -23.68 -5.63
N ALA A 127 6.06 -24.42 -4.84
CA ALA A 127 5.33 -25.59 -5.34
C ALA A 127 4.20 -25.21 -6.32
N SER A 128 3.48 -24.10 -6.04
CA SER A 128 2.37 -23.63 -6.86
C SER A 128 2.84 -22.98 -8.15
N TRP A 129 3.88 -22.16 -8.11
CA TRP A 129 4.32 -21.34 -9.25
C TRP A 129 5.49 -21.92 -10.04
N GLN A 130 6.18 -22.89 -9.49
CA GLN A 130 7.31 -23.59 -10.11
C GLN A 130 8.33 -22.61 -10.75
N GLU A 131 8.54 -22.67 -12.07
CA GLU A 131 9.47 -21.80 -12.79
C GLU A 131 9.10 -20.30 -12.75
N ASN A 132 7.84 -19.98 -12.47
CA ASN A 132 7.38 -18.59 -12.38
C ASN A 132 7.47 -18.02 -10.95
N TYR A 133 8.07 -18.74 -10.00
CA TYR A 133 8.13 -18.29 -8.61
C TYR A 133 8.76 -16.90 -8.47
N GLU A 134 9.95 -16.70 -9.02
CA GLU A 134 10.68 -15.43 -8.87
C GLU A 134 9.92 -14.26 -9.49
N SER A 135 9.34 -14.44 -10.70
CA SER A 135 8.61 -13.38 -11.39
C SER A 135 7.29 -13.02 -10.68
N ASN A 136 6.55 -14.02 -10.22
CA ASN A 136 5.28 -13.79 -9.52
C ASN A 136 5.53 -13.17 -8.13
N TYR A 137 6.56 -13.66 -7.42
CA TYR A 137 6.94 -13.09 -6.13
C TYR A 137 7.37 -11.63 -6.26
N ALA A 138 8.23 -11.31 -7.22
CA ALA A 138 8.67 -9.95 -7.48
C ALA A 138 7.49 -9.02 -7.81
N LEU A 139 6.56 -9.46 -8.68
CA LEU A 139 5.37 -8.69 -9.03
C LEU A 139 4.53 -8.35 -7.81
N ILE A 140 4.22 -9.34 -6.97
CA ILE A 140 3.41 -9.11 -5.77
C ILE A 140 4.17 -8.23 -4.76
N ALA A 141 5.46 -8.47 -4.57
CA ALA A 141 6.30 -7.68 -3.67
C ALA A 141 6.37 -6.20 -4.10
N ASP A 142 6.50 -5.94 -5.40
CA ASP A 142 6.48 -4.58 -5.96
C ASP A 142 5.11 -3.90 -5.77
N CYS A 143 4.01 -4.64 -5.94
CA CYS A 143 2.67 -4.12 -5.66
C CYS A 143 2.51 -3.73 -4.18
N VAL A 144 2.95 -4.59 -3.25
CA VAL A 144 2.90 -4.31 -1.81
C VAL A 144 3.77 -3.11 -1.45
N ALA A 145 5.00 -3.05 -1.98
CA ALA A 145 5.93 -1.95 -1.74
C ALA A 145 5.40 -0.61 -2.30
N SER A 146 4.81 -0.63 -3.50
CA SER A 146 4.29 0.59 -4.16
C SER A 146 3.12 1.23 -3.42
N THR A 147 2.37 0.46 -2.62
CA THR A 147 1.27 0.98 -1.79
C THR A 147 1.75 1.53 -0.44
N GLY A 148 3.02 1.36 -0.11
CA GLY A 148 3.63 1.87 1.11
C GLY A 148 2.84 1.51 2.37
N SER A 149 2.44 2.53 3.14
CA SER A 149 1.65 2.39 4.37
C SER A 149 0.16 2.65 4.19
N SER A 150 -0.33 2.75 2.97
CA SER A 150 -1.73 3.05 2.71
C SER A 150 -2.67 2.05 3.39
N VAL A 151 -3.69 2.57 4.06
CA VAL A 151 -4.74 1.83 4.76
C VAL A 151 -6.08 2.51 4.57
N LEU A 152 -7.16 1.78 4.77
CA LEU A 152 -8.52 2.29 4.67
C LEU A 152 -9.04 2.67 6.06
N MET A 153 -9.45 3.93 6.22
CA MET A 153 -9.99 4.43 7.49
C MET A 153 -11.32 5.16 7.28
N TYR A 154 -12.19 5.06 8.27
CA TYR A 154 -13.41 5.83 8.37
C TYR A 154 -13.60 6.30 9.81
N GLN A 155 -13.90 7.58 10.00
CA GLN A 155 -14.05 8.20 11.33
C GLN A 155 -12.90 7.86 12.29
N ASN A 156 -11.68 7.92 11.80
CA ASN A 156 -10.44 7.65 12.53
C ASN A 156 -10.26 6.20 13.03
N ALA A 157 -11.00 5.25 12.46
CA ALA A 157 -10.88 3.81 12.73
C ALA A 157 -10.57 3.03 11.45
N TYR A 158 -9.82 1.93 11.57
CA TYR A 158 -9.61 1.01 10.45
C TYR A 158 -10.92 0.32 10.10
N ILE A 159 -11.29 0.35 8.82
CA ILE A 159 -12.50 -0.34 8.36
C ILE A 159 -12.23 -1.81 8.11
N GLU A 160 -13.27 -2.63 8.17
CA GLU A 160 -13.20 -3.99 7.67
C GLU A 160 -13.27 -3.98 6.15
N ALA A 161 -12.20 -4.44 5.51
CA ALA A 161 -12.09 -4.43 4.06
C ALA A 161 -12.64 -5.75 3.48
N LYS A 162 -13.89 -5.75 3.05
CA LYS A 162 -14.51 -6.93 2.41
C LYS A 162 -14.06 -7.02 0.95
N TYR A 163 -13.48 -8.16 0.58
CA TYR A 163 -13.12 -8.49 -0.80
C TYR A 163 -14.18 -9.40 -1.43
N THR A 164 -14.57 -9.08 -2.65
CA THR A 164 -15.48 -9.91 -3.45
C THR A 164 -14.84 -10.13 -4.83
N ALA A 165 -14.40 -11.33 -5.13
CA ALA A 165 -13.78 -11.68 -6.40
C ALA A 165 -14.74 -11.52 -7.60
N VAL A 166 -16.02 -11.79 -7.38
CA VAL A 166 -17.06 -11.69 -8.42
C VAL A 166 -18.29 -11.01 -7.83
N SER A 167 -18.77 -9.97 -8.51
CA SER A 167 -20.02 -9.28 -8.17
C SER A 167 -21.03 -9.42 -9.31
N ALA A 168 -22.25 -9.76 -8.99
CA ALA A 168 -23.37 -9.80 -9.95
C ALA A 168 -23.94 -8.39 -10.28
N GLY A 169 -23.08 -7.35 -10.18
CA GLY A 169 -23.44 -5.97 -10.49
C GLY A 169 -24.05 -5.18 -9.33
N LYS A 170 -24.28 -5.80 -8.16
CA LYS A 170 -24.72 -5.14 -6.94
C LYS A 170 -23.98 -5.69 -5.74
N THR A 171 -23.38 -4.82 -4.97
CA THR A 171 -22.77 -5.17 -3.68
C THR A 171 -23.79 -4.94 -2.55
N LEU A 172 -23.73 -5.79 -1.53
CA LEU A 172 -24.55 -5.61 -0.33
C LEU A 172 -24.07 -4.37 0.46
N SER A 173 -25.00 -3.66 1.08
CA SER A 173 -24.64 -2.60 2.02
C SER A 173 -24.05 -3.21 3.30
N GLY A 174 -23.24 -2.41 4.04
CA GLY A 174 -22.65 -2.88 5.30
C GLY A 174 -23.69 -3.38 6.32
N SER A 175 -24.88 -2.78 6.34
CA SER A 175 -26.00 -3.22 7.20
C SER A 175 -26.63 -4.55 6.75
N GLU A 176 -26.62 -4.86 5.47
CA GLU A 176 -27.10 -6.15 4.95
C GLU A 176 -26.12 -7.28 5.26
N ILE A 177 -24.82 -7.00 5.19
CA ILE A 177 -23.76 -7.95 5.54
C ILE A 177 -23.81 -8.29 7.03
N SER A 178 -23.87 -7.28 7.91
CA SER A 178 -23.94 -7.48 9.36
C SER A 178 -25.16 -8.31 9.77
N ARG A 179 -26.31 -8.06 9.15
CA ARG A 179 -27.55 -8.83 9.42
C ARG A 179 -27.43 -10.30 8.99
N SER A 180 -26.73 -10.59 7.89
CA SER A 180 -26.52 -11.97 7.44
C SER A 180 -25.58 -12.74 8.37
N GLU A 181 -24.59 -12.08 8.98
CA GLU A 181 -23.68 -12.69 9.96
C GLU A 181 -24.37 -13.01 11.28
N GLU A 182 -25.30 -12.16 11.76
CA GLU A 182 -26.10 -12.41 12.95
C GLU A 182 -26.96 -13.66 12.79
N HIS A 183 -27.64 -13.85 11.67
CA HIS A 183 -28.46 -15.03 11.39
C HIS A 183 -27.63 -16.33 11.28
N THR A 184 -26.40 -16.27 10.82
CA THR A 184 -25.52 -17.45 10.74
C THR A 184 -25.04 -17.88 12.12
N SER A 185 -24.85 -16.96 13.04
CA SER A 185 -24.43 -17.24 14.42
C SER A 185 -25.52 -17.92 15.24
N GLU A 186 -26.78 -17.58 15.00
CA GLU A 186 -27.92 -18.20 15.68
C GLU A 186 -28.15 -19.67 15.29
N LEU A 187 -27.78 -20.06 14.06
CA LEU A 187 -27.91 -21.44 13.57
C LEU A 187 -26.83 -22.41 14.10
N GLN A 188 -25.79 -21.89 14.73
CA GLN A 188 -24.67 -22.69 15.28
C GLN A 188 -24.76 -22.96 16.78
N SER A 189 -25.83 -22.58 17.45
CA SER A 189 -26.06 -22.96 18.85
C SER A 189 -26.50 -24.42 18.94
N PRO A 190 -25.71 -25.33 19.51
CA PRO A 190 -26.15 -26.72 19.70
C PRO A 190 -27.25 -26.77 20.77
N GLN A 191 -28.30 -27.46 20.45
CA GLN A 191 -29.30 -27.91 21.44
C GLN A 191 -28.76 -29.09 22.23
#